data_f11c06224c7fcbe3797a05a3154f73f2
#
_entry.id   f11c06224c7fcbe3797a05a3154f73f2
#
_cell.length_a   1.000
_cell.length_b   1.000
_cell.length_c   1.000
_cell.angle_alpha   90.00
_cell.angle_beta   90.00
_cell.angle_gamma   90.00
#
_symmetry.space_group_name_H-M   'P 1'
#
loop_
_entity.id
_entity.type
_entity.pdbx_description
1 polymer ?
#
loop_
_entity_poly.entity_id
_entity_poly.type
_entity_poly.pdbx_seq_one_letter_code
_entity_poly.pdbx_strand_id
1 'polypeptide(L)'
;GPFGSLIPFALIAGSFIAIAMAFRPASLKRHVLQSRPRRWQRFVLVSTVLLTTAGILLFAVTIAMCFMPPEFSNDGTSLDTNAAVLLLHGKNPYTDSNMLDLARHFSIQPNWTTPLQRGQFANRMDYPSEVDFQTVLDTDLKAGTAPEFESKVSYPALSFLTLVPFAYFNDMNVLPFYLLSYLVLIGIAWKVARPEMRIWVLLLGLANVSMWASTKGANLDIFYTLLIVLVWLLRDKRWSSAIFLGLALASKQIAWFFIPFYMIMVLRHYGLKECVYRVVIAGSIGVAINLPFILWNPQAWVAGIMAPVADPMFPVGVGLVGLSATHLLPFFPKWVYTALEGGAMAACLVWYWRICKKVPEAAMLLAVLPLFFAWRSLGSYFYCVAYPMFILMAAKIPLGLKPRTVESRSHAVDFAYGRSERPLAVPSALSFRTTSYSAPIFHYRTTLRM
;
A
#
# COMPACT_ATOMS: atom_id res chain seq x y z
N GLY A 1 3.39 -5.63 -27.59
CA GLY A 1 2.30 -5.32 -26.68
C GLY A 1 2.79 -4.53 -25.48
N PRO A 2 1.93 -3.93 -24.67
CA PRO A 2 2.32 -3.04 -23.55
C PRO A 2 3.19 -3.73 -22.50
N PHE A 3 3.19 -5.05 -22.46
CA PHE A 3 3.97 -5.85 -21.51
C PHE A 3 5.23 -6.47 -22.13
N GLY A 4 5.44 -6.33 -23.44
CA GLY A 4 6.58 -6.86 -24.16
C GLY A 4 7.81 -5.92 -24.18
N SER A 5 7.99 -5.07 -23.17
CA SER A 5 9.11 -4.13 -23.08
C SER A 5 9.98 -4.43 -21.86
N LEU A 6 11.30 -4.46 -22.07
CA LEU A 6 12.29 -4.57 -20.97
C LEU A 6 12.35 -3.31 -20.09
N ILE A 7 11.83 -2.19 -20.57
CA ILE A 7 11.90 -0.91 -19.86
C ILE A 7 11.15 -0.98 -18.49
N PRO A 8 9.89 -1.43 -18.41
CA PRO A 8 9.21 -1.59 -17.13
C PRO A 8 9.94 -2.53 -16.17
N PHE A 9 10.44 -3.67 -16.67
CA PHE A 9 11.22 -4.61 -15.87
C PHE A 9 12.46 -3.92 -15.27
N ALA A 10 13.26 -3.25 -16.11
CA ALA A 10 14.48 -2.57 -15.68
C ALA A 10 14.20 -1.44 -14.69
N LEU A 11 13.12 -0.68 -14.89
CA LEU A 11 12.71 0.40 -13.98
C LEU A 11 12.28 -0.13 -12.62
N ILE A 12 11.49 -1.20 -12.55
CA ILE A 12 11.05 -1.78 -11.28
C ILE A 12 12.23 -2.45 -10.55
N ALA A 13 13.02 -3.27 -11.24
CA ALA A 13 14.21 -3.90 -10.65
C ALA A 13 15.22 -2.85 -10.15
N GLY A 14 15.49 -1.82 -10.96
CA GLY A 14 16.35 -0.69 -10.59
C GLY A 14 15.82 0.09 -9.38
N SER A 15 14.51 0.27 -9.30
CA SER A 15 13.86 0.93 -8.15
C SER A 15 14.03 0.12 -6.87
N PHE A 16 13.87 -1.20 -6.91
CA PHE A 16 14.13 -2.06 -5.76
C PHE A 16 15.58 -1.99 -5.29
N ILE A 17 16.54 -2.03 -6.23
CA ILE A 17 17.96 -1.87 -5.92
C ILE A 17 18.23 -0.50 -5.29
N ALA A 18 17.69 0.58 -5.86
CA ALA A 18 17.86 1.93 -5.35
C ALA A 18 17.28 2.09 -3.93
N ILE A 19 16.10 1.53 -3.67
CA ILE A 19 15.49 1.54 -2.34
C ILE A 19 16.36 0.73 -1.36
N ALA A 20 16.78 -0.48 -1.74
CA ALA A 20 17.66 -1.30 -0.89
C ALA A 20 18.99 -0.59 -0.57
N MET A 21 19.58 0.11 -1.55
CA MET A 21 20.78 0.93 -1.34
C MET A 21 20.54 2.12 -0.40
N ALA A 22 19.33 2.69 -0.38
CA ALA A 22 18.99 3.78 0.54
C ALA A 22 19.00 3.35 2.01
N PHE A 23 18.86 2.06 2.30
CA PHE A 23 18.92 1.49 3.66
C PHE A 23 20.31 1.10 4.13
N ARG A 24 21.35 1.33 3.33
CA ARG A 24 22.74 1.04 3.77
C ARG A 24 23.12 1.86 5.00
N PRO A 25 23.94 1.29 5.92
CA PRO A 25 24.39 1.98 7.12
C PRO A 25 25.04 3.33 6.82
N ALA A 26 24.87 4.30 7.71
CA ALA A 26 25.35 5.68 7.57
C ALA A 26 26.87 5.80 7.33
N SER A 27 27.67 4.82 7.76
CA SER A 27 29.11 4.77 7.50
C SER A 27 29.48 4.71 6.01
N LEU A 28 28.71 3.99 5.21
CA LEU A 28 28.87 3.98 3.76
C LEU A 28 28.34 5.24 3.08
N LYS A 29 27.33 5.91 3.69
CA LYS A 29 26.73 7.12 3.12
C LYS A 29 27.66 8.32 3.14
N ARG A 30 28.52 8.45 4.14
CA ARG A 30 29.42 9.61 4.30
C ARG A 30 30.43 9.74 3.16
N HIS A 31 31.02 8.65 2.72
CA HIS A 31 32.01 8.66 1.64
C HIS A 31 31.39 8.92 0.25
N VAL A 32 30.13 8.47 0.03
CA VAL A 32 29.46 8.63 -1.27
C VAL A 32 28.88 10.04 -1.45
N LEU A 33 28.49 10.74 -0.36
CA LEU A 33 27.87 12.06 -0.43
C LEU A 33 28.87 13.21 -0.60
N GLN A 34 30.13 13.03 -0.15
CA GLN A 34 31.14 14.10 -0.21
C GLN A 34 31.79 14.28 -1.59
N SER A 35 31.58 13.37 -2.54
CA SER A 35 32.25 13.39 -3.84
C SER A 35 31.31 13.39 -5.07
N ARG A 36 30.04 13.81 -4.89
CA ARG A 36 29.13 13.80 -6.04
C ARG A 36 29.49 14.89 -7.03
N PRO A 37 29.81 14.58 -8.29
CA PRO A 37 30.15 15.55 -9.30
C PRO A 37 28.97 16.52 -9.53
N ARG A 38 29.29 17.79 -9.83
CA ARG A 38 28.32 18.88 -10.07
C ARG A 38 27.29 18.50 -11.14
N ARG A 39 27.64 17.62 -12.08
CA ARG A 39 26.73 17.07 -13.11
C ARG A 39 25.60 16.23 -12.50
N TRP A 40 25.89 15.41 -11.49
CA TRP A 40 24.87 14.60 -10.80
C TRP A 40 23.86 15.47 -10.03
N GLN A 41 24.30 16.52 -9.40
CA GLN A 41 23.40 17.44 -8.69
C GLN A 41 22.46 18.15 -9.68
N ARG A 42 22.97 18.59 -10.84
CA ARG A 42 22.14 19.14 -11.91
C ARG A 42 21.16 18.13 -12.46
N PHE A 43 21.58 16.90 -12.70
CA PHE A 43 20.70 15.82 -13.16
C PHE A 43 19.55 15.58 -12.17
N VAL A 44 19.83 15.45 -10.87
CA VAL A 44 18.80 15.27 -9.82
C VAL A 44 17.85 16.46 -9.79
N LEU A 45 18.37 17.69 -9.86
CA LEU A 45 17.55 18.91 -9.86
C LEU A 45 16.61 18.94 -11.08
N VAL A 46 17.14 18.75 -12.28
CA VAL A 46 16.36 18.75 -13.52
C VAL A 46 15.30 17.65 -13.49
N SER A 47 15.68 16.44 -13.11
CA SER A 47 14.74 15.32 -12.98
C SER A 47 13.63 15.61 -11.97
N THR A 48 13.97 16.21 -10.82
CA THR A 48 12.97 16.59 -9.80
C THR A 48 12.00 17.63 -10.35
N VAL A 49 12.49 18.65 -11.03
CA VAL A 49 11.65 19.70 -11.65
C VAL A 49 10.73 19.08 -12.70
N LEU A 50 11.26 18.28 -13.61
CA LEU A 50 10.47 17.62 -14.67
C LEU A 50 9.38 16.71 -14.08
N LEU A 51 9.73 15.86 -13.11
CA LEU A 51 8.78 14.95 -12.48
C LEU A 51 7.71 15.71 -11.68
N THR A 52 8.09 16.77 -10.98
CA THR A 52 7.12 17.61 -10.25
C THR A 52 6.16 18.31 -11.20
N THR A 53 6.68 18.85 -12.31
CA THR A 53 5.84 19.47 -13.35
C THR A 53 4.87 18.45 -13.95
N ALA A 54 5.36 17.27 -14.32
CA ALA A 54 4.51 16.19 -14.83
C ALA A 54 3.44 15.78 -13.81
N GLY A 55 3.80 15.68 -12.51
CA GLY A 55 2.85 15.36 -11.43
C GLY A 55 1.77 16.45 -11.26
N ILE A 56 2.14 17.73 -11.34
CA ILE A 56 1.18 18.83 -11.28
C ILE A 56 0.22 18.79 -12.48
N LEU A 57 0.72 18.50 -13.68
CA LEU A 57 -0.13 18.33 -14.85
C LEU A 57 -1.09 17.14 -14.70
N LEU A 58 -0.59 16.01 -14.22
CA LEU A 58 -1.44 14.85 -13.95
C LEU A 58 -2.49 15.14 -12.87
N PHE A 59 -2.13 15.89 -11.84
CA PHE A 59 -3.08 16.36 -10.83
C PHE A 59 -4.18 17.22 -11.44
N ALA A 60 -3.82 18.21 -12.25
CA ALA A 60 -4.78 19.09 -12.93
C ALA A 60 -5.72 18.30 -13.86
N VAL A 61 -5.16 17.36 -14.64
CA VAL A 61 -5.95 16.45 -15.49
C VAL A 61 -6.88 15.58 -14.65
N THR A 62 -6.41 15.03 -13.53
CA THR A 62 -7.21 14.19 -12.65
C THR A 62 -8.38 14.98 -12.05
N ILE A 63 -8.16 16.24 -11.64
CA ILE A 63 -9.25 17.12 -11.19
C ILE A 63 -10.27 17.34 -12.32
N ALA A 64 -9.83 17.66 -13.53
CA ALA A 64 -10.73 17.86 -14.65
C ALA A 64 -11.57 16.61 -14.92
N MET A 65 -10.97 15.41 -14.89
CA MET A 65 -11.65 14.13 -15.09
C MET A 65 -12.69 13.82 -13.98
N CYS A 66 -12.55 14.38 -12.78
CA CYS A 66 -13.57 14.23 -11.73
C CYS A 66 -14.92 14.87 -12.11
N PHE A 67 -14.96 15.78 -13.09
CA PHE A 67 -16.15 16.46 -13.58
C PHE A 67 -16.58 15.99 -14.97
N MET A 68 -15.95 14.95 -15.50
CA MET A 68 -16.26 14.33 -16.79
C MET A 68 -17.03 13.01 -16.58
N PRO A 69 -17.65 12.48 -17.63
CA PRO A 69 -18.20 11.12 -17.58
C PRO A 69 -17.14 10.11 -17.11
N PRO A 70 -17.54 9.03 -16.41
CA PRO A 70 -16.59 8.06 -15.86
C PRO A 70 -15.79 7.39 -16.97
N GLU A 71 -14.46 7.38 -16.80
CA GLU A 71 -13.54 6.58 -17.60
C GLU A 71 -12.89 5.52 -16.71
N PHE A 72 -13.19 4.26 -17.01
CA PHE A 72 -12.61 3.14 -16.26
C PHE A 72 -11.35 2.67 -16.96
N SER A 73 -10.19 2.79 -16.28
CA SER A 73 -8.91 2.40 -16.84
C SER A 73 -8.55 0.93 -16.58
N ASN A 74 -9.38 0.21 -15.84
CA ASN A 74 -9.19 -1.19 -15.50
C ASN A 74 -10.52 -1.86 -15.12
N ASP A 75 -10.56 -3.20 -15.26
CA ASP A 75 -11.68 -4.03 -14.91
C ASP A 75 -12.05 -3.99 -13.41
N GLY A 76 -11.05 -3.92 -12.55
CA GLY A 76 -11.28 -3.91 -11.11
C GLY A 76 -12.16 -2.73 -10.68
N THR A 77 -11.89 -1.51 -11.19
CA THR A 77 -12.70 -0.33 -10.84
C THR A 77 -14.10 -0.39 -11.45
N SER A 78 -14.25 -0.87 -12.70
CA SER A 78 -15.55 -1.00 -13.33
C SER A 78 -16.40 -2.08 -12.66
N LEU A 79 -15.80 -3.22 -12.33
CA LEU A 79 -16.45 -4.31 -11.59
C LEU A 79 -16.89 -3.85 -10.18
N ASP A 80 -16.03 -3.13 -9.45
CA ASP A 80 -16.36 -2.59 -8.12
C ASP A 80 -17.47 -1.53 -8.19
N THR A 81 -17.46 -0.66 -9.22
CA THR A 81 -18.53 0.34 -9.41
C THR A 81 -19.85 -0.34 -9.74
N ASN A 82 -19.85 -1.33 -10.64
CA ASN A 82 -21.03 -2.13 -10.93
C ASN A 82 -21.53 -2.92 -9.71
N ALA A 83 -20.61 -3.44 -8.89
CA ALA A 83 -20.93 -4.12 -7.64
C ALA A 83 -21.71 -3.21 -6.68
N ALA A 84 -21.33 -1.93 -6.58
CA ALA A 84 -22.07 -0.94 -5.79
C ALA A 84 -23.48 -0.70 -6.35
N VAL A 85 -23.64 -0.64 -7.67
CA VAL A 85 -24.96 -0.52 -8.34
C VAL A 85 -25.82 -1.76 -8.08
N LEU A 86 -25.28 -2.96 -8.27
CA LEU A 86 -25.98 -4.22 -8.02
C LEU A 86 -26.47 -4.29 -6.56
N LEU A 87 -25.64 -3.91 -5.62
CA LEU A 87 -25.98 -3.91 -4.20
C LEU A 87 -27.16 -2.96 -3.89
N LEU A 88 -27.22 -1.76 -4.47
CA LEU A 88 -28.33 -0.83 -4.32
C LEU A 88 -29.64 -1.37 -4.88
N HIS A 89 -29.57 -2.25 -5.87
CA HIS A 89 -30.75 -2.94 -6.45
C HIS A 89 -31.07 -4.26 -5.73
N GLY A 90 -30.44 -4.54 -4.56
CA GLY A 90 -30.71 -5.77 -3.81
C GLY A 90 -30.13 -7.04 -4.44
N LYS A 91 -29.21 -6.91 -5.39
CA LYS A 91 -28.53 -8.03 -6.05
C LYS A 91 -27.19 -8.32 -5.37
N ASN A 92 -26.77 -9.59 -5.38
CA ASN A 92 -25.50 -9.98 -4.81
C ASN A 92 -24.34 -9.72 -5.80
N PRO A 93 -23.42 -8.79 -5.51
CA PRO A 93 -22.33 -8.46 -6.42
C PRO A 93 -21.46 -9.66 -6.84
N TYR A 94 -21.28 -10.64 -5.98
CA TYR A 94 -20.44 -11.82 -6.27
C TYR A 94 -21.11 -12.86 -7.15
N THR A 95 -22.45 -12.85 -7.27
CA THR A 95 -23.20 -13.75 -8.17
C THR A 95 -23.65 -13.08 -9.44
N ASP A 96 -24.07 -11.81 -9.34
CA ASP A 96 -24.83 -11.12 -10.39
C ASP A 96 -23.94 -10.22 -11.27
N SER A 97 -22.63 -10.12 -10.95
CA SER A 97 -21.67 -9.38 -11.78
C SER A 97 -21.54 -10.03 -13.15
N ASN A 98 -21.67 -9.21 -14.20
CA ASN A 98 -21.65 -9.67 -15.58
C ASN A 98 -20.93 -8.66 -16.48
N MET A 99 -19.97 -9.15 -17.26
CA MET A 99 -19.19 -8.34 -18.18
C MET A 99 -20.01 -7.72 -19.31
N LEU A 100 -21.07 -8.40 -19.77
CA LEU A 100 -21.97 -7.85 -20.79
C LEU A 100 -22.72 -6.61 -20.28
N ASP A 101 -23.17 -6.64 -19.03
CA ASP A 101 -23.83 -5.51 -18.40
C ASP A 101 -22.86 -4.34 -18.23
N LEU A 102 -21.63 -4.62 -17.82
CA LEU A 102 -20.58 -3.61 -17.75
C LEU A 102 -20.31 -2.94 -19.10
N ALA A 103 -20.16 -3.73 -20.16
CA ALA A 103 -19.91 -3.21 -21.50
C ALA A 103 -21.08 -2.35 -22.00
N ARG A 104 -22.32 -2.70 -21.65
CA ARG A 104 -23.53 -1.96 -22.06
C ARG A 104 -23.77 -0.70 -21.24
N HIS A 105 -23.60 -0.78 -19.90
CA HIS A 105 -23.96 0.32 -19.01
C HIS A 105 -22.84 1.35 -18.85
N PHE A 106 -21.59 0.91 -18.88
CA PHE A 106 -20.43 1.78 -18.60
C PHE A 106 -19.57 2.08 -19.81
N SER A 107 -19.95 1.58 -21.00
CA SER A 107 -19.18 1.80 -22.25
C SER A 107 -17.69 1.50 -22.11
N ILE A 108 -17.36 0.44 -21.36
CA ILE A 108 -15.96 0.07 -21.12
C ILE A 108 -15.28 -0.35 -22.41
N GLN A 109 -14.00 0.02 -22.53
CA GLN A 109 -13.19 -0.37 -23.67
C GLN A 109 -12.58 -1.77 -23.44
N PRO A 110 -12.39 -2.56 -24.52
CA PRO A 110 -11.86 -3.93 -24.40
C PRO A 110 -10.52 -4.02 -23.67
N ASN A 111 -9.64 -3.05 -23.88
CA ASN A 111 -8.33 -3.00 -23.24
C ASN A 111 -8.37 -2.68 -21.71
N TRP A 112 -9.54 -2.32 -21.18
CA TRP A 112 -9.77 -2.16 -19.74
C TRP A 112 -10.22 -3.45 -19.06
N THR A 113 -10.33 -4.55 -19.80
CA THR A 113 -10.79 -5.84 -19.32
C THR A 113 -9.64 -6.81 -19.11
N THR A 114 -9.85 -7.87 -18.35
CA THR A 114 -8.87 -8.94 -18.15
C THR A 114 -9.31 -10.17 -18.95
N PRO A 115 -8.59 -10.54 -20.03
CA PRO A 115 -8.90 -11.75 -20.80
C PRO A 115 -8.56 -13.00 -19.99
N LEU A 116 -9.33 -14.07 -20.24
CA LEU A 116 -9.11 -15.40 -19.68
C LEU A 116 -8.68 -16.36 -20.78
N GLN A 117 -7.77 -17.30 -20.46
CA GLN A 117 -7.30 -18.36 -21.37
C GLN A 117 -8.37 -19.43 -21.55
N ARG A 118 -9.53 -19.05 -22.13
CA ARG A 118 -10.65 -19.93 -22.45
C ARG A 118 -11.30 -19.51 -23.76
N GLY A 119 -12.20 -20.32 -24.31
CA GLY A 119 -12.87 -20.05 -25.57
C GLY A 119 -11.87 -19.72 -26.68
N GLN A 120 -12.04 -18.58 -27.33
CA GLN A 120 -11.18 -18.12 -28.43
C GLN A 120 -9.73 -17.82 -27.99
N PHE A 121 -9.51 -17.60 -26.70
CA PHE A 121 -8.17 -17.38 -26.13
C PHE A 121 -7.56 -18.64 -25.50
N ALA A 122 -8.21 -19.81 -25.60
CA ALA A 122 -7.67 -21.05 -25.07
C ALA A 122 -6.30 -21.37 -25.73
N ASN A 123 -5.41 -21.99 -24.95
CA ASN A 123 -4.09 -22.44 -25.40
C ASN A 123 -3.12 -21.33 -25.90
N ARG A 124 -3.45 -20.06 -25.71
CA ARG A 124 -2.52 -18.94 -26.00
C ARG A 124 -1.76 -18.57 -24.73
N MET A 125 -0.45 -18.35 -24.86
CA MET A 125 0.40 -17.82 -23.78
C MET A 125 0.63 -16.32 -23.94
N ASP A 126 0.67 -15.85 -25.18
CA ASP A 126 0.82 -14.43 -25.49
C ASP A 126 -0.47 -13.68 -25.22
N TYR A 127 -0.32 -12.53 -24.58
CA TYR A 127 -1.44 -11.66 -24.26
C TYR A 127 -2.13 -11.19 -25.56
N PRO A 128 -3.46 -11.29 -25.66
CA PRO A 128 -4.19 -10.89 -26.85
C PRO A 128 -3.97 -9.42 -27.24
N SER A 129 -4.06 -9.10 -28.53
CA SER A 129 -3.99 -7.72 -29.01
C SER A 129 -5.31 -6.98 -28.78
N GLU A 130 -5.30 -5.65 -28.91
CA GLU A 130 -6.53 -4.84 -28.81
C GLU A 130 -7.56 -5.24 -29.89
N VAL A 131 -7.10 -5.62 -31.07
CA VAL A 131 -7.99 -6.10 -32.16
C VAL A 131 -8.64 -7.43 -31.77
N ASP A 132 -7.87 -8.36 -31.18
CA ASP A 132 -8.42 -9.62 -30.67
C ASP A 132 -9.51 -9.35 -29.61
N PHE A 133 -9.25 -8.42 -28.68
CA PHE A 133 -10.23 -8.04 -27.64
C PHE A 133 -11.52 -7.50 -28.25
N GLN A 134 -11.42 -6.52 -29.14
CA GLN A 134 -12.57 -5.92 -29.77
C GLN A 134 -13.39 -6.96 -30.51
N THR A 135 -12.72 -7.82 -31.29
CA THR A 135 -13.39 -8.86 -32.07
C THR A 135 -14.16 -9.85 -31.20
N VAL A 136 -13.55 -10.30 -30.10
CA VAL A 136 -14.19 -11.24 -29.17
C VAL A 136 -15.36 -10.56 -28.44
N LEU A 137 -15.15 -9.36 -27.90
CA LEU A 137 -16.21 -8.64 -27.17
C LEU A 137 -17.39 -8.34 -28.07
N ASP A 138 -17.18 -7.88 -29.30
CA ASP A 138 -18.25 -7.60 -30.25
C ASP A 138 -19.03 -8.87 -30.65
N THR A 139 -18.32 -9.99 -30.77
CA THR A 139 -18.94 -11.29 -31.08
C THR A 139 -19.82 -11.74 -29.92
N ASP A 140 -19.29 -11.68 -28.70
CA ASP A 140 -20.01 -12.13 -27.51
C ASP A 140 -21.17 -11.21 -27.16
N LEU A 141 -21.05 -9.90 -27.33
CA LEU A 141 -22.13 -8.93 -27.15
C LEU A 141 -23.28 -9.19 -28.15
N LYS A 142 -22.98 -9.52 -29.42
CA LYS A 142 -23.99 -9.86 -30.44
C LYS A 142 -24.66 -11.20 -30.16
N ALA A 143 -23.87 -12.19 -29.71
CA ALA A 143 -24.38 -13.52 -29.39
C ALA A 143 -25.13 -13.58 -28.03
N GLY A 144 -24.93 -12.59 -27.14
CA GLY A 144 -25.42 -12.63 -25.77
C GLY A 144 -24.77 -13.69 -24.91
N THR A 145 -23.58 -14.15 -25.31
CA THR A 145 -22.79 -15.16 -24.59
C THR A 145 -21.87 -14.51 -23.55
N ALA A 146 -21.48 -15.29 -22.52
CA ALA A 146 -20.51 -14.81 -21.57
C ALA A 146 -19.13 -14.68 -22.23
N PRO A 147 -18.50 -13.50 -22.22
CA PRO A 147 -17.23 -13.27 -22.88
C PRO A 147 -16.08 -13.98 -22.18
N GLU A 148 -14.99 -14.17 -22.94
CA GLU A 148 -13.73 -14.68 -22.40
C GLU A 148 -12.97 -13.63 -21.59
N PHE A 149 -13.69 -12.85 -20.80
CA PHE A 149 -13.15 -11.83 -19.90
C PHE A 149 -13.55 -12.10 -18.45
N GLU A 150 -12.75 -11.60 -17.50
CA GLU A 150 -13.10 -11.66 -16.09
C GLU A 150 -14.37 -10.85 -15.84
N SER A 151 -15.33 -11.49 -15.20
CA SER A 151 -16.64 -10.89 -14.87
C SER A 151 -16.91 -10.88 -13.37
N LYS A 152 -16.11 -11.60 -12.59
CA LYS A 152 -16.32 -11.71 -11.15
C LYS A 152 -15.80 -10.48 -10.43
N VAL A 153 -16.55 -10.05 -9.42
CA VAL A 153 -16.01 -9.13 -8.40
C VAL A 153 -14.92 -9.87 -7.63
N SER A 154 -13.67 -9.50 -7.88
CA SER A 154 -12.51 -10.22 -7.37
C SER A 154 -11.89 -9.60 -6.13
N TYR A 155 -12.43 -8.50 -5.59
CA TYR A 155 -11.94 -7.85 -4.39
C TYR A 155 -12.85 -8.07 -3.18
N PRO A 156 -12.32 -7.97 -1.92
CA PRO A 156 -13.13 -7.98 -0.71
C PRO A 156 -14.09 -6.79 -0.66
N ALA A 157 -15.19 -6.94 0.05
CA ALA A 157 -16.36 -6.08 -0.04
C ALA A 157 -16.13 -4.58 0.20
N LEU A 158 -15.11 -4.18 0.97
CA LEU A 158 -14.84 -2.76 1.21
C LEU A 158 -14.43 -2.02 -0.08
N SER A 159 -13.91 -2.73 -1.10
CA SER A 159 -13.58 -2.12 -2.39
C SER A 159 -14.78 -1.41 -3.01
N PHE A 160 -15.92 -2.10 -3.10
CA PHE A 160 -17.13 -1.55 -3.69
C PHE A 160 -18.05 -0.86 -2.68
N LEU A 161 -18.02 -1.24 -1.39
CA LEU A 161 -18.82 -0.55 -0.37
C LEU A 161 -18.45 0.93 -0.23
N THR A 162 -17.18 1.29 -0.46
CA THR A 162 -16.73 2.68 -0.49
C THR A 162 -17.28 3.46 -1.68
N LEU A 163 -17.75 2.77 -2.72
CA LEU A 163 -18.29 3.36 -3.94
C LEU A 163 -19.83 3.47 -3.94
N VAL A 164 -20.49 2.82 -2.97
CA VAL A 164 -21.97 2.88 -2.84
C VAL A 164 -22.51 4.31 -2.77
N PRO A 165 -21.89 5.28 -2.08
CA PRO A 165 -22.39 6.66 -2.10
C PRO A 165 -22.45 7.27 -3.51
N PHE A 166 -21.48 6.99 -4.36
CA PHE A 166 -21.46 7.48 -5.74
C PHE A 166 -22.59 6.86 -6.55
N ALA A 167 -22.74 5.54 -6.48
CA ALA A 167 -23.84 4.84 -7.13
C ALA A 167 -25.22 5.31 -6.65
N TYR A 168 -25.37 5.61 -5.34
CA TYR A 168 -26.62 6.12 -4.75
C TYR A 168 -27.01 7.49 -5.33
N PHE A 169 -26.06 8.39 -5.56
CA PHE A 169 -26.29 9.69 -6.19
C PHE A 169 -26.30 9.63 -7.73
N ASN A 170 -26.29 8.43 -8.30
CA ASN A 170 -26.19 8.18 -9.74
C ASN A 170 -24.96 8.83 -10.40
N ASP A 171 -23.94 9.06 -9.61
CA ASP A 171 -22.64 9.50 -10.10
C ASP A 171 -21.70 8.30 -10.17
N MET A 172 -21.47 7.81 -11.39
CA MET A 172 -20.60 6.65 -11.61
C MET A 172 -19.14 7.05 -11.70
N ASN A 173 -18.80 8.33 -11.62
CA ASN A 173 -17.42 8.78 -11.59
C ASN A 173 -16.84 8.66 -10.17
N VAL A 174 -16.20 7.54 -9.91
CA VAL A 174 -15.56 7.23 -8.60
C VAL A 174 -14.15 7.80 -8.43
N LEU A 175 -13.65 8.49 -9.44
CA LEU A 175 -12.32 9.10 -9.42
C LEU A 175 -12.09 10.07 -8.24
N PRO A 176 -13.09 10.89 -7.80
CA PRO A 176 -12.93 11.76 -6.64
C PRO A 176 -12.53 11.02 -5.37
N PHE A 177 -13.00 9.79 -5.16
CA PHE A 177 -12.64 8.97 -4.00
C PHE A 177 -11.15 8.62 -3.98
N TYR A 178 -10.59 8.21 -5.11
CA TYR A 178 -9.18 7.84 -5.22
C TYR A 178 -8.27 9.08 -5.20
N LEU A 179 -8.69 10.17 -5.83
CA LEU A 179 -8.00 11.46 -5.73
C LEU A 179 -7.93 11.92 -4.27
N LEU A 180 -9.06 11.91 -3.57
CA LEU A 180 -9.10 12.29 -2.15
C LEU A 180 -8.21 11.37 -1.31
N SER A 181 -8.21 10.06 -1.55
CA SER A 181 -7.35 9.11 -0.86
C SER A 181 -5.86 9.46 -1.01
N TYR A 182 -5.41 9.85 -2.20
CA TYR A 182 -4.04 10.27 -2.43
C TYR A 182 -3.72 11.63 -1.78
N LEU A 183 -4.60 12.60 -1.88
CA LEU A 183 -4.43 13.91 -1.23
C LEU A 183 -4.40 13.78 0.30
N VAL A 184 -5.24 12.93 0.88
CA VAL A 184 -5.22 12.61 2.30
C VAL A 184 -3.89 11.97 2.70
N LEU A 185 -3.36 11.05 1.89
CA LEU A 185 -2.05 10.44 2.12
C LEU A 185 -0.94 11.50 2.14
N ILE A 186 -0.90 12.42 1.16
CA ILE A 186 0.07 13.52 1.11
C ILE A 186 -0.11 14.46 2.31
N GLY A 187 -1.35 14.82 2.66
CA GLY A 187 -1.66 15.69 3.80
C GLY A 187 -1.23 15.10 5.14
N ILE A 188 -1.51 13.81 5.37
CA ILE A 188 -1.05 13.08 6.56
C ILE A 188 0.47 13.03 6.59
N ALA A 189 1.09 12.69 5.45
CA ALA A 189 2.54 12.62 5.32
C ALA A 189 3.21 13.96 5.69
N TRP A 190 2.69 15.08 5.17
CA TRP A 190 3.17 16.42 5.48
C TRP A 190 3.00 16.76 6.97
N LYS A 191 1.86 16.42 7.57
CA LYS A 191 1.57 16.66 8.98
C LYS A 191 2.50 15.88 9.93
N VAL A 192 2.76 14.61 9.64
CA VAL A 192 3.57 13.74 10.49
C VAL A 192 5.06 13.88 10.26
N ALA A 193 5.50 14.41 9.12
CA ALA A 193 6.89 14.58 8.78
C ALA A 193 7.59 15.56 9.73
N ARG A 194 8.88 15.30 9.99
CA ARG A 194 9.76 16.26 10.65
C ARG A 194 9.82 17.56 9.84
N PRO A 195 9.92 18.74 10.48
CA PRO A 195 9.87 20.03 9.78
C PRO A 195 10.82 20.13 8.58
N GLU A 196 12.03 19.62 8.73
CA GLU A 196 13.06 19.60 7.68
C GLU A 196 12.75 18.66 6.50
N MET A 197 11.83 17.70 6.70
CA MET A 197 11.42 16.73 5.68
C MET A 197 10.11 17.10 4.97
N ARG A 198 9.37 18.08 5.47
CA ARG A 198 8.02 18.41 4.96
C ARG A 198 8.01 18.77 3.49
N ILE A 199 8.94 19.64 3.08
CA ILE A 199 9.03 20.05 1.67
C ILE A 199 9.35 18.85 0.77
N TRP A 200 10.23 17.94 1.22
CA TRP A 200 10.57 16.73 0.48
C TRP A 200 9.40 15.77 0.36
N VAL A 201 8.60 15.62 1.42
CA VAL A 201 7.39 14.80 1.41
C VAL A 201 6.40 15.33 0.38
N LEU A 202 6.18 16.65 0.34
CA LEU A 202 5.30 17.29 -0.63
C LEU A 202 5.83 17.14 -2.07
N LEU A 203 7.10 17.48 -2.30
CA LEU A 203 7.71 17.38 -3.62
C LEU A 203 7.71 15.94 -4.15
N LEU A 204 8.03 14.94 -3.31
CA LEU A 204 8.02 13.55 -3.74
C LEU A 204 6.59 13.02 -3.96
N GLY A 205 5.61 13.49 -3.20
CA GLY A 205 4.20 13.20 -3.47
C GLY A 205 3.74 13.77 -4.81
N LEU A 206 4.14 15.00 -5.14
CA LEU A 206 3.83 15.61 -6.44
C LEU A 206 4.63 14.97 -7.58
N ALA A 207 5.92 14.70 -7.38
CA ALA A 207 6.80 14.10 -8.40
C ALA A 207 6.55 12.61 -8.66
N ASN A 208 5.67 11.96 -7.89
CA ASN A 208 5.39 10.53 -8.06
C ASN A 208 4.38 10.30 -9.19
N VAL A 209 4.89 10.40 -10.42
CA VAL A 209 4.10 10.23 -11.65
C VAL A 209 3.37 8.88 -11.68
N SER A 210 3.99 7.80 -11.17
CA SER A 210 3.38 6.48 -11.14
C SER A 210 2.14 6.42 -10.23
N MET A 211 2.20 7.05 -9.05
CA MET A 211 1.03 7.14 -8.17
C MET A 211 -0.05 8.06 -8.75
N TRP A 212 0.32 9.14 -9.43
CA TRP A 212 -0.65 9.97 -10.14
C TRP A 212 -1.32 9.23 -11.28
N ALA A 213 -0.56 8.46 -12.08
CA ALA A 213 -1.13 7.63 -13.13
C ALA A 213 -2.11 6.57 -12.56
N SER A 214 -1.76 5.94 -11.44
CA SER A 214 -2.63 5.01 -10.73
C SER A 214 -3.89 5.71 -10.19
N THR A 215 -3.75 6.92 -9.65
CA THR A 215 -4.88 7.71 -9.12
C THR A 215 -5.82 8.14 -10.27
N LYS A 216 -5.27 8.67 -11.36
CA LYS A 216 -6.03 9.04 -12.57
C LYS A 216 -6.81 7.84 -13.14
N GLY A 217 -6.23 6.65 -13.08
CA GLY A 217 -6.89 5.42 -13.48
C GLY A 217 -7.93 4.90 -12.48
N ALA A 218 -8.26 5.65 -11.44
CA ALA A 218 -9.16 5.24 -10.36
C ALA A 218 -8.79 3.88 -9.75
N ASN A 219 -7.49 3.65 -9.54
CA ASN A 219 -7.00 2.36 -9.09
C ASN A 219 -7.13 2.22 -7.57
N LEU A 220 -7.73 1.13 -7.11
CA LEU A 220 -7.92 0.79 -5.70
C LEU A 220 -6.60 0.72 -4.90
N ASP A 221 -5.45 0.59 -5.58
CA ASP A 221 -4.13 0.54 -4.94
C ASP A 221 -3.83 1.77 -4.09
N ILE A 222 -4.33 2.93 -4.45
CA ILE A 222 -4.17 4.17 -3.69
C ILE A 222 -4.86 4.10 -2.33
N PHE A 223 -6.07 3.53 -2.29
CA PHE A 223 -6.86 3.44 -1.06
C PHE A 223 -6.26 2.46 -0.05
N TYR A 224 -5.95 1.21 -0.46
CA TYR A 224 -5.35 0.29 0.49
C TYR A 224 -3.95 0.76 0.95
N THR A 225 -3.20 1.45 0.08
CA THR A 225 -1.90 2.04 0.44
C THR A 225 -2.03 3.08 1.55
N LEU A 226 -3.02 3.98 1.46
CA LEU A 226 -3.33 4.93 2.54
C LEU A 226 -3.57 4.19 3.86
N LEU A 227 -4.39 3.13 3.83
CA LEU A 227 -4.68 2.33 5.02
C LEU A 227 -3.44 1.65 5.58
N ILE A 228 -2.61 1.04 4.75
CA ILE A 228 -1.35 0.39 5.16
C ILE A 228 -0.36 1.39 5.75
N VAL A 229 -0.23 2.59 5.17
CA VAL A 229 0.61 3.66 5.75
C VAL A 229 0.11 4.03 7.16
N LEU A 230 -1.20 4.15 7.35
CA LEU A 230 -1.80 4.42 8.66
C LEU A 230 -1.55 3.30 9.66
N VAL A 231 -1.56 2.04 9.24
CA VAL A 231 -1.18 0.88 10.09
C VAL A 231 0.20 1.09 10.70
N TRP A 232 1.21 1.44 9.89
CA TRP A 232 2.60 1.61 10.35
C TRP A 232 2.82 2.93 11.08
N LEU A 233 2.17 4.02 10.69
CA LEU A 233 2.22 5.30 11.42
C LEU A 233 1.63 5.20 12.82
N LEU A 234 0.56 4.42 12.97
CA LEU A 234 -0.18 4.25 14.23
C LEU A 234 0.20 2.97 14.97
N ARG A 235 1.33 2.34 14.65
CA ARG A 235 1.75 1.06 15.23
C ARG A 235 1.81 1.05 16.76
N ASP A 236 2.06 2.20 17.40
CA ASP A 236 2.08 2.33 18.84
C ASP A 236 0.66 2.36 19.46
N LYS A 237 -0.37 2.61 18.64
CA LYS A 237 -1.78 2.65 19.05
C LYS A 237 -2.45 1.34 18.65
N ARG A 238 -2.67 0.44 19.63
CA ARG A 238 -3.26 -0.90 19.43
C ARG A 238 -4.47 -0.88 18.52
N TRP A 239 -5.52 -0.17 18.94
CA TRP A 239 -6.80 -0.17 18.25
C TRP A 239 -6.72 0.43 16.86
N SER A 240 -6.15 1.63 16.73
CA SER A 240 -6.08 2.33 15.44
C SER A 240 -5.29 1.53 14.40
N SER A 241 -4.13 1.00 14.79
CA SER A 241 -3.30 0.21 13.89
C SER A 241 -4.01 -1.06 13.43
N ALA A 242 -4.68 -1.78 14.34
CA ALA A 242 -5.42 -3.00 14.01
C ALA A 242 -6.69 -2.72 13.19
N ILE A 243 -7.41 -1.63 13.48
CA ILE A 243 -8.59 -1.22 12.69
C ILE A 243 -8.19 -0.91 11.24
N PHE A 244 -7.15 -0.09 11.04
CA PHE A 244 -6.70 0.22 9.68
C PHE A 244 -6.18 -1.01 8.93
N LEU A 245 -5.54 -1.96 9.63
CA LEU A 245 -5.18 -3.24 9.01
C LEU A 245 -6.44 -3.99 8.57
N GLY A 246 -7.44 -4.15 9.43
CA GLY A 246 -8.70 -4.82 9.09
C GLY A 246 -9.41 -4.20 7.89
N LEU A 247 -9.44 -2.86 7.82
CA LEU A 247 -9.99 -2.15 6.66
C LEU A 247 -9.16 -2.40 5.39
N ALA A 248 -7.83 -2.40 5.48
CA ALA A 248 -6.97 -2.71 4.34
C ALA A 248 -7.21 -4.14 3.82
N LEU A 249 -7.33 -5.11 4.73
CA LEU A 249 -7.62 -6.52 4.38
C LEU A 249 -8.98 -6.70 3.74
N ALA A 250 -9.97 -5.89 4.14
CA ALA A 250 -11.31 -5.89 3.58
C ALA A 250 -11.40 -5.14 2.24
N SER A 251 -10.35 -4.44 1.80
CA SER A 251 -10.36 -3.65 0.57
C SER A 251 -9.67 -4.34 -0.61
N LYS A 252 -8.51 -4.98 -0.40
CA LYS A 252 -7.74 -5.62 -1.49
C LYS A 252 -6.83 -6.74 -0.99
N GLN A 253 -6.74 -7.83 -1.76
CA GLN A 253 -5.90 -8.98 -1.37
C GLN A 253 -4.41 -8.67 -1.27
N ILE A 254 -3.89 -7.68 -2.02
CA ILE A 254 -2.48 -7.26 -1.90
C ILE A 254 -2.16 -6.81 -0.47
N ALA A 255 -3.11 -6.24 0.25
CA ALA A 255 -2.94 -5.91 1.66
C ALA A 255 -2.65 -7.14 2.54
N TRP A 256 -3.08 -8.35 2.12
CA TRP A 256 -2.82 -9.59 2.87
C TRP A 256 -1.35 -9.96 2.93
N PHE A 257 -0.55 -9.56 1.94
CA PHE A 257 0.90 -9.74 1.95
C PHE A 257 1.57 -8.99 3.11
N PHE A 258 0.93 -7.94 3.64
CA PHE A 258 1.44 -7.17 4.78
C PHE A 258 1.15 -7.83 6.14
N ILE A 259 0.21 -8.80 6.21
CA ILE A 259 -0.16 -9.47 7.47
C ILE A 259 1.05 -10.06 8.19
N PRO A 260 1.85 -10.95 7.58
CA PRO A 260 2.96 -11.60 8.27
C PRO A 260 4.03 -10.58 8.70
N PHE A 261 4.25 -9.52 7.93
CA PHE A 261 5.17 -8.44 8.31
C PHE A 261 4.65 -7.65 9.52
N TYR A 262 3.35 -7.34 9.54
CA TYR A 262 2.72 -6.70 10.69
C TYR A 262 2.81 -7.57 11.94
N MET A 263 2.51 -8.86 11.82
CA MET A 263 2.63 -9.81 12.92
C MET A 263 4.06 -9.87 13.48
N ILE A 264 5.07 -9.97 12.59
CA ILE A 264 6.48 -9.95 12.98
C ILE A 264 6.83 -8.64 13.70
N MET A 265 6.41 -7.49 13.16
CA MET A 265 6.65 -6.20 13.77
C MET A 265 6.03 -6.13 15.17
N VAL A 266 4.75 -6.48 15.31
CA VAL A 266 4.05 -6.42 16.59
C VAL A 266 4.64 -7.41 17.59
N LEU A 267 4.90 -8.64 17.17
CA LEU A 267 5.49 -9.69 18.02
C LEU A 267 6.87 -9.25 18.57
N ARG A 268 7.71 -8.65 17.71
CA ARG A 268 9.07 -8.26 18.05
C ARG A 268 9.14 -6.99 18.91
N HIS A 269 8.14 -6.11 18.83
CA HIS A 269 8.11 -4.83 19.58
C HIS A 269 7.24 -4.89 20.83
N TYR A 270 6.13 -5.64 20.80
CA TYR A 270 5.09 -5.60 21.85
C TYR A 270 4.77 -6.97 22.46
N GLY A 271 5.29 -8.05 21.88
CA GLY A 271 5.12 -9.40 22.39
C GLY A 271 3.89 -10.13 21.84
N LEU A 272 3.79 -11.43 22.18
CA LEU A 272 2.81 -12.35 21.62
C LEU A 272 1.36 -11.97 21.94
N LYS A 273 1.06 -11.60 23.20
CA LYS A 273 -0.30 -11.21 23.61
C LYS A 273 -0.83 -10.06 22.76
N GLU A 274 0.02 -9.05 22.55
CA GLU A 274 -0.33 -7.88 21.75
C GLU A 274 -0.53 -8.25 20.27
N CYS A 275 0.29 -9.14 19.74
CA CYS A 275 0.16 -9.63 18.38
C CYS A 275 -1.20 -10.33 18.19
N VAL A 276 -1.56 -11.25 19.09
CA VAL A 276 -2.85 -11.96 19.03
C VAL A 276 -4.01 -10.98 19.10
N TYR A 277 -4.01 -10.05 20.05
CA TYR A 277 -5.09 -9.04 20.15
C TYR A 277 -5.27 -8.24 18.86
N ARG A 278 -4.19 -7.75 18.28
CA ARG A 278 -4.28 -6.95 17.05
C ARG A 278 -4.72 -7.75 15.84
N VAL A 279 -4.26 -9.00 15.74
CA VAL A 279 -4.69 -9.91 14.65
C VAL A 279 -6.17 -10.24 14.79
N VAL A 280 -6.65 -10.52 16.00
CA VAL A 280 -8.08 -10.75 16.25
C VAL A 280 -8.91 -9.52 15.89
N ILE A 281 -8.51 -8.31 16.32
CA ILE A 281 -9.22 -7.08 15.98
C ILE A 281 -9.26 -6.87 14.46
N ALA A 282 -8.10 -6.96 13.79
CA ALA A 282 -8.03 -6.77 12.36
C ALA A 282 -8.82 -7.83 11.58
N GLY A 283 -8.70 -9.10 11.98
CA GLY A 283 -9.46 -10.21 11.40
C GLY A 283 -10.96 -10.03 11.60
N SER A 284 -11.40 -9.66 12.80
CA SER A 284 -12.83 -9.43 13.09
C SER A 284 -13.42 -8.32 12.22
N ILE A 285 -12.68 -7.22 12.00
CA ILE A 285 -13.12 -6.13 11.12
C ILE A 285 -13.18 -6.61 9.66
N GLY A 286 -12.12 -7.27 9.18
CA GLY A 286 -12.08 -7.83 7.83
C GLY A 286 -13.22 -8.80 7.56
N VAL A 287 -13.48 -9.69 8.52
CA VAL A 287 -14.60 -10.65 8.44
C VAL A 287 -15.94 -9.93 8.53
N ALA A 288 -16.16 -9.02 9.48
CA ALA A 288 -17.43 -8.34 9.67
C ALA A 288 -17.90 -7.59 8.42
N ILE A 289 -16.97 -6.93 7.70
CA ILE A 289 -17.27 -6.22 6.45
C ILE A 289 -17.69 -7.19 5.34
N ASN A 290 -17.07 -8.36 5.26
CA ASN A 290 -17.37 -9.37 4.24
C ASN A 290 -18.51 -10.32 4.64
N LEU A 291 -18.85 -10.40 5.93
CA LEU A 291 -19.79 -11.37 6.48
C LEU A 291 -21.17 -11.36 5.79
N PRO A 292 -21.78 -10.22 5.48
CA PRO A 292 -23.08 -10.21 4.77
C PRO A 292 -23.02 -10.97 3.45
N PHE A 293 -21.94 -10.82 2.68
CA PHE A 293 -21.74 -11.46 1.39
C PHE A 293 -21.37 -12.93 1.52
N ILE A 294 -20.57 -13.27 2.54
CA ILE A 294 -20.26 -14.67 2.88
C ILE A 294 -21.54 -15.42 3.24
N LEU A 295 -22.42 -14.82 4.04
CA LEU A 295 -23.69 -15.45 4.45
C LEU A 295 -24.68 -15.49 3.28
N TRP A 296 -24.64 -14.53 2.37
CA TRP A 296 -25.53 -14.48 1.22
C TRP A 296 -25.25 -15.60 0.21
N ASN A 297 -23.96 -15.76 -0.17
CA ASN A 297 -23.50 -16.88 -0.98
C ASN A 297 -22.01 -17.14 -0.75
N PRO A 298 -21.63 -18.09 0.14
CA PRO A 298 -20.23 -18.34 0.48
C PRO A 298 -19.41 -18.87 -0.69
N GLN A 299 -20.02 -19.66 -1.58
CA GLN A 299 -19.33 -20.21 -2.75
C GLN A 299 -18.98 -19.11 -3.76
N ALA A 300 -19.92 -18.22 -4.05
CA ALA A 300 -19.68 -17.10 -4.97
C ALA A 300 -18.66 -16.11 -4.41
N TRP A 301 -18.72 -15.82 -3.08
CA TRP A 301 -17.75 -14.98 -2.43
C TRP A 301 -16.33 -15.56 -2.52
N VAL A 302 -16.17 -16.84 -2.18
CA VAL A 302 -14.85 -17.53 -2.29
C VAL A 302 -14.37 -17.55 -3.74
N ALA A 303 -15.25 -17.87 -4.71
CA ALA A 303 -14.92 -17.91 -6.12
C ALA A 303 -14.45 -16.54 -6.63
N GLY A 304 -15.11 -15.45 -6.22
CA GLY A 304 -14.71 -14.09 -6.54
C GLY A 304 -13.34 -13.75 -5.95
N ILE A 305 -13.18 -13.89 -4.63
CA ILE A 305 -11.92 -13.56 -3.94
C ILE A 305 -10.72 -14.38 -4.47
N MET A 306 -10.96 -15.63 -4.88
CA MET A 306 -9.92 -16.50 -5.42
C MET A 306 -9.71 -16.37 -6.93
N ALA A 307 -10.55 -15.63 -7.65
CA ALA A 307 -10.48 -15.48 -9.10
C ALA A 307 -9.07 -15.09 -9.61
N PRO A 308 -8.33 -14.15 -9.00
CA PRO A 308 -6.99 -13.79 -9.47
C PRO A 308 -5.98 -14.95 -9.47
N VAL A 309 -6.23 -16.00 -8.67
CA VAL A 309 -5.36 -17.17 -8.54
C VAL A 309 -5.96 -18.39 -9.24
N ALA A 310 -7.28 -18.57 -9.13
CA ALA A 310 -7.99 -19.77 -9.59
C ALA A 310 -8.36 -19.70 -11.07
N ASP A 311 -8.73 -18.53 -11.58
CA ASP A 311 -9.15 -18.39 -12.98
C ASP A 311 -7.94 -18.47 -13.94
N PRO A 312 -8.17 -18.93 -15.18
CA PRO A 312 -7.11 -19.13 -16.16
C PRO A 312 -6.69 -17.80 -16.80
N MET A 313 -6.06 -16.95 -16.00
CA MET A 313 -5.57 -15.64 -16.43
C MET A 313 -4.24 -15.75 -17.17
N PHE A 314 -4.03 -14.87 -18.15
CA PHE A 314 -2.77 -14.78 -18.88
C PHE A 314 -1.58 -14.42 -17.98
N PRO A 315 -0.39 -14.95 -18.28
CA PRO A 315 0.86 -14.50 -17.67
C PRO A 315 1.17 -13.08 -18.15
N VAL A 316 1.20 -12.13 -17.21
CA VAL A 316 1.38 -10.71 -17.56
C VAL A 316 2.03 -9.93 -16.45
N GLY A 317 2.86 -8.97 -16.80
CA GLY A 317 3.39 -8.03 -15.85
C GLY A 317 4.80 -7.53 -16.13
N VAL A 318 5.33 -6.78 -15.14
CA VAL A 318 6.63 -6.09 -15.20
C VAL A 318 7.73 -6.82 -14.42
N GLY A 319 7.39 -7.91 -13.74
CA GLY A 319 8.36 -8.74 -13.01
C GLY A 319 9.04 -9.78 -13.88
N LEU A 320 9.40 -10.92 -13.28
CA LEU A 320 10.08 -12.03 -13.97
C LEU A 320 9.28 -12.50 -15.20
N VAL A 321 7.95 -12.56 -15.10
CA VAL A 321 7.06 -12.91 -16.21
C VAL A 321 7.19 -11.96 -17.39
N GLY A 322 7.57 -10.70 -17.18
CA GLY A 322 7.82 -9.74 -18.25
C GLY A 322 8.97 -10.14 -19.16
N LEU A 323 9.97 -10.87 -18.66
CA LEU A 323 11.06 -11.42 -19.50
C LEU A 323 10.56 -12.53 -20.41
N SER A 324 9.58 -13.31 -19.98
CA SER A 324 8.92 -14.31 -20.83
C SER A 324 8.03 -13.64 -21.88
N ALA A 325 7.31 -12.58 -21.51
CA ALA A 325 6.48 -11.79 -22.43
C ALA A 325 7.30 -11.06 -23.52
N THR A 326 8.60 -10.82 -23.29
CA THR A 326 9.54 -10.30 -24.31
C THR A 326 10.22 -11.40 -25.12
N HIS A 327 9.89 -12.66 -24.90
CA HIS A 327 10.53 -13.84 -25.49
C HIS A 327 12.04 -13.98 -25.19
N LEU A 328 12.55 -13.28 -24.17
CA LEU A 328 13.93 -13.47 -23.70
C LEU A 328 14.07 -14.75 -22.86
N LEU A 329 13.00 -15.13 -22.18
CA LEU A 329 12.88 -16.41 -21.48
C LEU A 329 11.64 -17.15 -21.96
N PRO A 330 11.62 -18.48 -21.94
CA PRO A 330 10.39 -19.22 -22.16
C PRO A 330 9.37 -18.92 -21.05
N PHE A 331 8.08 -19.11 -21.33
CA PHE A 331 7.09 -19.17 -20.29
C PHE A 331 7.26 -20.45 -19.48
N PHE A 332 7.52 -20.30 -18.21
CA PHE A 332 7.56 -21.44 -17.29
C PHE A 332 6.14 -21.85 -16.91
N PRO A 333 5.92 -23.08 -16.45
CA PRO A 333 4.66 -23.48 -15.83
C PRO A 333 4.29 -22.59 -14.62
N LYS A 334 3.00 -22.31 -14.42
CA LYS A 334 2.49 -21.44 -13.35
C LYS A 334 3.07 -21.76 -11.97
N TRP A 335 3.25 -23.06 -11.65
CA TRP A 335 3.80 -23.51 -10.37
C TRP A 335 5.24 -23.02 -10.11
N VAL A 336 6.05 -22.79 -11.15
CA VAL A 336 7.42 -22.26 -11.01
C VAL A 336 7.38 -20.84 -10.47
N TYR A 337 6.53 -19.98 -11.05
CA TYR A 337 6.34 -18.62 -10.56
C TYR A 337 5.80 -18.62 -9.13
N THR A 338 4.83 -19.47 -8.81
CA THR A 338 4.29 -19.62 -7.45
C THR A 338 5.35 -20.08 -6.46
N ALA A 339 6.23 -21.02 -6.85
CA ALA A 339 7.33 -21.46 -6.00
C ALA A 339 8.37 -20.35 -5.76
N LEU A 340 8.71 -19.57 -6.79
CA LEU A 340 9.62 -18.42 -6.68
C LEU A 340 9.01 -17.32 -5.81
N GLU A 341 7.73 -17.01 -5.99
CA GLU A 341 6.99 -16.05 -5.16
C GLU A 341 6.98 -16.47 -3.69
N GLY A 342 6.64 -17.75 -3.42
CA GLY A 342 6.66 -18.31 -2.07
C GLY A 342 8.05 -18.32 -1.44
N GLY A 343 9.08 -18.67 -2.21
CA GLY A 343 10.47 -18.62 -1.77
C GLY A 343 10.94 -17.21 -1.47
N ALA A 344 10.60 -16.24 -2.33
CA ALA A 344 10.88 -14.83 -2.10
C ALA A 344 10.15 -14.30 -0.85
N MET A 345 8.88 -14.69 -0.63
CA MET A 345 8.13 -14.34 0.58
C MET A 345 8.83 -14.86 1.82
N ALA A 346 9.21 -16.14 1.85
CA ALA A 346 9.92 -16.73 2.98
C ALA A 346 11.24 -15.98 3.26
N ALA A 347 12.03 -15.69 2.22
CA ALA A 347 13.28 -14.94 2.35
C ALA A 347 13.04 -13.52 2.90
N CYS A 348 12.01 -12.83 2.40
CA CYS A 348 11.62 -11.50 2.87
C CYS A 348 11.18 -11.51 4.34
N LEU A 349 10.43 -12.52 4.78
CA LEU A 349 10.00 -12.66 6.17
C LEU A 349 11.18 -12.92 7.10
N VAL A 350 12.10 -13.82 6.74
CA VAL A 350 13.35 -14.07 7.49
C VAL A 350 14.21 -12.81 7.58
N TRP A 351 14.33 -12.08 6.48
CA TRP A 351 15.06 -10.82 6.48
C TRP A 351 14.38 -9.78 7.36
N TYR A 352 13.07 -9.60 7.21
CA TYR A 352 12.31 -8.65 8.03
C TYR A 352 12.37 -8.97 9.52
N TRP A 353 12.31 -10.25 9.89
CA TRP A 353 12.51 -10.68 11.27
C TRP A 353 13.81 -10.13 11.88
N ARG A 354 14.88 -10.09 11.09
CA ARG A 354 16.20 -9.59 11.56
C ARG A 354 16.24 -8.06 11.69
N ILE A 355 15.57 -7.33 10.79
CA ILE A 355 15.71 -5.87 10.67
C ILE A 355 14.55 -5.05 11.22
N CYS A 356 13.37 -5.63 11.45
CA CYS A 356 12.14 -4.89 11.77
C CYS A 356 12.23 -3.98 13.01
N LYS A 357 13.10 -4.33 13.99
CA LYS A 357 13.33 -3.47 15.16
C LYS A 357 14.04 -2.14 14.81
N LYS A 358 14.86 -2.15 13.76
CA LYS A 358 15.61 -0.97 13.32
C LYS A 358 14.92 -0.23 12.17
N VAL A 359 14.25 -0.97 11.30
CA VAL A 359 13.65 -0.47 10.06
C VAL A 359 12.28 -1.13 9.85
N PRO A 360 11.28 -0.82 10.69
CA PRO A 360 9.94 -1.42 10.56
C PRO A 360 9.25 -1.06 9.25
N GLU A 361 9.58 0.07 8.64
CA GLU A 361 9.11 0.54 7.34
C GLU A 361 9.58 -0.30 6.15
N ALA A 362 10.60 -1.15 6.31
CA ALA A 362 11.05 -2.07 5.27
C ALA A 362 9.95 -3.04 4.81
N ALA A 363 8.90 -3.24 5.61
CA ALA A 363 7.72 -3.98 5.22
C ALA A 363 7.07 -3.46 3.94
N MET A 364 7.12 -2.14 3.68
CA MET A 364 6.54 -1.54 2.48
C MET A 364 7.16 -2.10 1.18
N LEU A 365 8.45 -2.41 1.22
CA LEU A 365 9.16 -3.05 0.11
C LEU A 365 9.02 -4.57 0.15
N LEU A 366 9.31 -5.16 1.32
CA LEU A 366 9.48 -6.61 1.44
C LEU A 366 8.16 -7.38 1.28
N ALA A 367 7.01 -6.76 1.58
CA ALA A 367 5.70 -7.38 1.40
C ALA A 367 5.30 -7.51 -0.09
N VAL A 368 5.75 -6.60 -0.94
CA VAL A 368 5.39 -6.62 -2.37
C VAL A 368 6.48 -7.20 -3.27
N LEU A 369 7.73 -7.30 -2.78
CA LEU A 369 8.84 -7.87 -3.55
C LEU A 369 8.55 -9.29 -4.06
N PRO A 370 7.88 -10.20 -3.33
CA PRO A 370 7.50 -11.52 -3.84
C PRO A 370 6.65 -11.46 -5.11
N LEU A 371 5.78 -10.46 -5.25
CA LEU A 371 4.93 -10.26 -6.43
C LEU A 371 5.72 -10.00 -7.72
N PHE A 372 7.01 -9.64 -7.61
CA PHE A 372 7.90 -9.52 -8.76
C PHE A 372 8.15 -10.86 -9.46
N PHE A 373 8.01 -11.95 -8.73
CA PHE A 373 8.16 -13.32 -9.21
C PHE A 373 6.82 -14.00 -9.56
N ALA A 374 5.70 -13.33 -9.33
CA ALA A 374 4.37 -13.88 -9.55
C ALA A 374 4.05 -14.08 -11.04
N TRP A 375 3.14 -15.03 -11.32
CA TRP A 375 2.56 -15.26 -12.65
C TRP A 375 1.88 -14.00 -13.23
N ARG A 376 1.30 -13.17 -12.34
CA ARG A 376 0.78 -11.85 -12.67
C ARG A 376 1.48 -10.82 -11.80
N SER A 377 2.37 -10.06 -12.42
CA SER A 377 3.22 -9.07 -11.75
C SER A 377 2.90 -7.67 -12.28
N LEU A 378 1.69 -7.16 -11.96
CA LEU A 378 1.23 -5.89 -12.49
C LEU A 378 2.03 -4.71 -11.94
N GLY A 379 2.33 -3.72 -12.79
CA GLY A 379 3.08 -2.52 -12.40
C GLY A 379 2.47 -1.75 -11.23
N SER A 380 1.14 -1.75 -11.13
CA SER A 380 0.40 -1.09 -10.04
C SER A 380 0.77 -1.62 -8.65
N TYR A 381 1.18 -2.88 -8.51
CA TYR A 381 1.61 -3.45 -7.23
C TYR A 381 2.85 -2.76 -6.65
N PHE A 382 3.68 -2.16 -7.49
CA PHE A 382 4.96 -1.56 -7.12
C PHE A 382 4.93 -0.03 -7.04
N TYR A 383 3.92 0.62 -7.61
CA TYR A 383 3.82 2.09 -7.63
C TYR A 383 3.72 2.67 -6.22
N CYS A 384 3.12 1.93 -5.29
CA CYS A 384 2.84 2.36 -3.95
C CYS A 384 3.92 1.93 -2.91
N VAL A 385 5.17 1.68 -3.33
CA VAL A 385 6.23 1.22 -2.42
C VAL A 385 7.10 2.37 -1.93
N ALA A 386 7.67 3.13 -2.86
CA ALA A 386 8.72 4.10 -2.55
C ALA A 386 8.22 5.26 -1.70
N TYR A 387 7.07 5.82 -2.04
CA TYR A 387 6.53 6.98 -1.33
C TYR A 387 6.02 6.65 0.07
N PRO A 388 5.22 5.58 0.30
CA PRO A 388 4.90 5.11 1.64
C PRO A 388 6.10 4.87 2.53
N MET A 389 7.13 4.22 2.01
CA MET A 389 8.36 3.98 2.74
C MET A 389 9.05 5.27 3.15
N PHE A 390 9.14 6.24 2.23
CA PHE A 390 9.70 7.56 2.50
C PHE A 390 8.88 8.32 3.56
N ILE A 391 7.54 8.29 3.51
CA ILE A 391 6.66 8.89 4.51
C ILE A 391 6.99 8.36 5.91
N LEU A 392 7.05 7.05 6.05
CA LEU A 392 7.33 6.39 7.34
C LEU A 392 8.72 6.76 7.88
N MET A 393 9.72 6.87 7.01
CA MET A 393 11.07 7.32 7.39
C MET A 393 11.13 8.81 7.76
N ALA A 394 10.34 9.64 7.09
CA ALA A 394 10.27 11.09 7.34
C ALA A 394 9.45 11.45 8.58
N ALA A 395 8.62 10.54 9.07
CA ALA A 395 7.74 10.78 10.20
C ALA A 395 8.51 11.06 11.50
N LYS A 396 7.91 11.87 12.38
CA LYS A 396 8.42 12.19 13.73
C LYS A 396 8.27 11.04 14.73
N ILE A 397 8.24 9.81 14.29
CA ILE A 397 8.10 8.67 15.17
C ILE A 397 9.45 8.43 15.83
N PRO A 398 9.57 8.53 17.19
CA PRO A 398 10.81 8.21 17.87
C PRO A 398 11.17 6.75 17.59
N LEU A 399 12.33 6.51 17.01
CA LEU A 399 12.89 5.17 16.82
C LEU A 399 13.35 4.53 18.16
N GLY A 400 12.95 5.10 19.28
CA GLY A 400 13.29 4.67 20.62
C GLY A 400 12.02 4.36 21.41
N LEU A 401 11.50 3.17 21.23
CA LEU A 401 10.76 2.55 22.33
C LEU A 401 11.78 2.31 23.44
N LYS A 402 11.82 3.18 24.45
CA LYS A 402 12.32 2.74 25.77
C LYS A 402 11.53 1.45 26.05
N PRO A 403 12.20 0.30 26.30
CA PRO A 403 11.48 -0.83 26.81
C PRO A 403 10.71 -0.30 28.00
N ARG A 404 9.40 -0.49 28.02
CA ARG A 404 8.58 -0.29 29.20
C ARG A 404 9.20 -1.21 30.22
N THR A 405 10.07 -0.64 31.09
CA THR A 405 10.51 -1.31 32.29
C THR A 405 9.23 -1.71 32.96
N VAL A 406 8.95 -3.00 32.93
CA VAL A 406 7.99 -3.61 33.84
C VAL A 406 8.58 -3.25 35.20
N GLU A 407 8.06 -2.17 35.82
CA GLU A 407 8.23 -2.00 37.24
C GLU A 407 7.70 -3.27 37.84
N SER A 408 8.62 -4.18 38.11
CA SER A 408 8.37 -5.23 39.08
C SER A 408 8.09 -4.46 40.37
N ARG A 409 6.80 -4.28 40.66
CA ARG A 409 6.37 -4.09 42.03
C ARG A 409 6.81 -5.35 42.77
N SER A 410 8.06 -5.36 43.18
CA SER A 410 8.48 -6.13 44.32
C SER A 410 7.74 -5.51 45.50
N HIS A 411 6.61 -6.10 45.87
CA HIS A 411 6.12 -5.97 47.23
C HIS A 411 7.23 -6.53 48.13
N ALA A 412 8.11 -5.65 48.56
CA ALA A 412 8.91 -5.90 49.74
C ALA A 412 7.90 -6.03 50.87
N VAL A 413 7.68 -7.26 51.30
CA VAL A 413 7.05 -7.57 52.56
C VAL A 413 8.09 -7.19 53.58
N ASP A 414 7.92 -6.02 54.19
CA ASP A 414 8.66 -5.60 55.38
C ASP A 414 8.28 -6.56 56.53
N PHE A 415 9.08 -7.57 56.73
CA PHE A 415 9.13 -8.30 58.00
C PHE A 415 9.89 -7.45 59.00
N ALA A 416 9.12 -6.85 59.91
CA ALA A 416 9.61 -6.17 61.08
C ALA A 416 10.42 -7.17 61.95
N TYR A 417 11.72 -6.96 62.07
CA TYR A 417 12.50 -7.41 63.21
C TYR A 417 13.23 -6.23 63.81
N GLY A 418 12.79 -5.84 65.00
CA GLY A 418 13.40 -4.82 65.77
C GLY A 418 14.81 -5.20 66.26
N ARG A 419 15.74 -4.25 66.14
CA ARG A 419 16.84 -4.09 67.12
C ARG A 419 17.25 -2.62 67.16
N SER A 420 17.04 -2.11 68.34
CA SER A 420 17.61 -0.91 68.89
C SER A 420 19.14 -0.95 68.80
N GLU A 421 19.78 0.17 68.34
CA GLU A 421 20.99 0.71 68.96
C GLU A 421 21.26 2.13 68.47
N ARG A 422 21.75 2.93 69.39
CA ARG A 422 21.87 4.40 69.41
C ARG A 422 23.05 4.93 68.61
N PRO A 423 23.17 6.25 68.47
CA PRO A 423 23.88 6.93 67.42
C PRO A 423 25.31 7.29 67.81
N LEU A 424 26.16 7.42 66.80
CA LEU A 424 27.42 8.14 66.90
C LEU A 424 27.43 9.33 65.94
N ALA A 425 27.73 10.48 66.54
CA ALA A 425 27.79 11.78 65.91
C ALA A 425 29.14 12.05 65.24
N VAL A 426 29.16 13.12 64.38
CA VAL A 426 30.25 14.05 64.07
C VAL A 426 31.02 13.78 62.77
N PRO A 427 31.54 14.83 62.08
CA PRO A 427 31.11 16.22 61.89
C PRO A 427 31.08 16.71 60.43
N SER A 428 30.50 17.91 60.31
CA SER A 428 30.55 18.93 59.28
C SER A 428 31.79 19.08 58.43
N ALA A 429 31.61 19.35 57.15
CA ALA A 429 32.09 20.50 56.39
C ALA A 429 32.26 20.13 54.89
N LEU A 430 31.51 20.78 54.04
CA LEU A 430 32.05 21.49 52.87
C LEU A 430 30.89 22.07 52.05
N SER A 431 30.82 23.37 52.07
CA SER A 431 29.97 24.21 51.27
C SER A 431 30.42 24.17 49.82
N PHE A 432 29.51 23.90 48.87
CA PHE A 432 29.68 24.31 47.49
C PHE A 432 28.59 25.26 47.05
N ARG A 433 29.02 26.46 46.66
CA ARG A 433 28.24 27.55 46.12
C ARG A 433 27.56 27.12 44.82
N THR A 434 26.25 27.30 44.75
CA THR A 434 25.49 27.32 43.51
C THR A 434 25.49 28.73 42.96
N THR A 435 26.08 28.94 41.81
CA THR A 435 25.92 30.13 40.97
C THR A 435 24.69 29.93 40.07
N SER A 436 23.69 30.75 40.34
CA SER A 436 22.51 30.90 39.52
C SER A 436 22.82 31.69 38.25
N TYR A 437 22.59 31.10 37.09
CA TYR A 437 22.52 31.81 35.79
C TYR A 437 21.07 32.09 35.46
N SER A 438 20.72 33.37 35.44
CA SER A 438 19.46 33.91 34.94
C SER A 438 19.50 34.03 33.43
N ALA A 439 18.53 33.45 32.73
CA ALA A 439 18.29 33.63 31.32
C ALA A 439 17.43 34.86 31.04
N PRO A 440 17.66 35.63 29.97
CA PRO A 440 16.88 36.81 29.65
C PRO A 440 15.57 36.45 28.97
N ILE A 441 14.50 37.11 29.44
CA ILE A 441 13.15 37.09 28.90
C ILE A 441 13.12 38.03 27.69
N PHE A 442 12.83 37.48 26.48
CA PHE A 442 12.51 38.28 25.30
C PHE A 442 10.99 38.52 25.23
N HIS A 443 10.58 39.78 25.46
CA HIS A 443 9.25 40.28 25.16
C HIS A 443 9.14 40.59 23.66
N TYR A 444 8.23 39.93 22.95
CA TYR A 444 7.79 40.36 21.63
C TYR A 444 6.52 41.21 21.77
N ARG A 445 6.65 42.47 21.45
CA ARG A 445 5.56 43.45 21.34
C ARG A 445 4.94 43.35 19.96
N THR A 446 3.67 42.98 19.90
CA THR A 446 2.81 43.12 18.71
C THR A 446 2.42 44.56 18.50
N THR A 447 2.71 45.14 17.34
CA THR A 447 2.04 46.36 16.86
C THR A 447 1.34 46.02 15.53
N LEU A 448 0.00 46.01 15.62
CA LEU A 448 -0.90 46.16 14.49
C LEU A 448 -0.83 47.63 14.01
N ARG A 449 -0.66 47.85 12.69
CA ARG A 449 -1.19 49.01 11.98
C ARG A 449 -1.68 48.60 10.59
N MET A 450 -2.85 49.04 10.33
CA MET A 450 -3.73 49.15 9.17
C MET A 450 -3.12 48.93 7.78
#